data_625ba62d984e8dc310523fa8f5168f07
#
_entry.id   625ba62d984e8dc310523fa8f5168f07
#
_cell.length_a   1.000
_cell.length_b   1.000
_cell.length_c   1.000
_cell.angle_alpha   90.00
_cell.angle_beta   90.00
_cell.angle_gamma   90.00
#
_symmetry.space_group_name_H-M   'P 1'
#
loop_
_entity.id
_entity.type
_entity.pdbx_description
1 polymer ?
#
loop_
_entity_poly.entity_id
_entity_poly.type
_entity_poly.pdbx_seq_one_letter_code
_entity_poly.pdbx_strand_id
1 'polypeptide(L)'
;MVSDDLRRELAAPPAWMYPFELADGSRPPLLHHELPSVHETRALMMERVVQDALEAGDGEPTAIDIGCSEGWFAQRLASWGAAHVHGVDVRDVNIRRAKLVRDHYGVDPARITFEVADVLSLDPDTSGTFDVVLMIGLIYHLENPIGALRIARGLTRGLCVVEAQVTEQNAPITSGVGVTDEYEQLDASWAAKFEPAQDFHPIASHGGVISLIPNLAALVQAMEVVGFRDVIVLEAPSGHNRQYVNGQRRMVVGYA
;
A
#
# COMPACT_ATOMS: atom_id res chain seq x y z
N MET A 1 0.28 29.67 -2.28
CA MET A 1 0.52 29.91 -0.83
C MET A 1 -0.02 28.74 -0.03
N VAL A 2 0.64 28.36 1.08
CA VAL A 2 0.15 27.30 1.99
C VAL A 2 -1.08 27.85 2.74
N SER A 3 -2.21 27.14 2.69
CA SER A 3 -3.43 27.54 3.39
C SER A 3 -3.28 27.47 4.91
N ASP A 4 -4.08 28.24 5.65
CA ASP A 4 -4.05 28.21 7.12
C ASP A 4 -4.46 26.83 7.68
N ASP A 5 -5.36 26.13 6.99
CA ASP A 5 -5.77 24.78 7.36
C ASP A 5 -4.60 23.79 7.22
N LEU A 6 -3.86 23.84 6.11
CA LEU A 6 -2.69 22.99 5.92
C LEU A 6 -1.58 23.35 6.92
N ARG A 7 -1.37 24.64 7.24
CA ARG A 7 -0.41 25.04 8.29
C ARG A 7 -0.77 24.48 9.65
N ARG A 8 -2.05 24.45 10.00
CA ARG A 8 -2.52 23.84 11.26
C ARG A 8 -2.25 22.34 11.29
N GLU A 9 -2.53 21.63 10.18
CA GLU A 9 -2.26 20.20 10.08
C GLU A 9 -0.76 19.86 10.11
N LEU A 10 0.11 20.70 9.55
CA LEU A 10 1.56 20.54 9.65
C LEU A 10 2.07 20.60 11.10
N ALA A 11 1.43 21.42 11.93
CA ALA A 11 1.78 21.58 13.34
C ALA A 11 1.08 20.57 14.27
N ALA A 12 0.04 19.87 13.79
CA ALA A 12 -0.76 18.96 14.57
C ALA A 12 -0.18 17.54 14.63
N PRO A 13 -0.25 16.87 15.81
CA PRO A 13 0.02 15.43 15.85
C PRO A 13 -1.07 14.62 15.13
N PRO A 14 -0.76 13.40 14.71
CA PRO A 14 0.56 12.78 14.70
C PRO A 14 1.49 13.35 13.63
N ALA A 15 2.80 13.04 13.70
CA ALA A 15 3.74 13.35 12.64
C ALA A 15 3.35 12.67 11.31
N TRP A 16 3.84 13.19 10.20
CA TRP A 16 3.47 12.76 8.86
C TRP A 16 4.26 11.52 8.40
N MET A 17 3.64 10.75 7.53
CA MET A 17 4.31 9.61 6.90
C MET A 17 5.10 10.00 5.66
N TYR A 18 4.65 11.00 4.90
CA TYR A 18 5.19 11.30 3.57
C TYR A 18 5.89 12.66 3.48
N PRO A 19 7.03 12.71 2.74
CA PRO A 19 7.89 13.89 2.62
C PRO A 19 7.39 14.85 1.54
N PHE A 20 6.25 15.49 1.78
CA PHE A 20 5.76 16.52 0.87
C PHE A 20 6.69 17.75 0.91
N GLU A 21 6.87 18.41 -0.23
CA GLU A 21 7.52 19.71 -0.34
C GLU A 21 6.49 20.74 -0.76
N LEU A 22 6.18 21.66 0.14
CA LEU A 22 5.15 22.67 -0.11
C LEU A 22 5.71 23.85 -0.91
N ALA A 23 4.83 24.64 -1.51
CA ALA A 23 5.21 25.75 -2.41
C ALA A 23 6.11 26.82 -1.77
N ASP A 24 6.15 26.93 -0.44
CA ASP A 24 7.02 27.84 0.31
C ASP A 24 8.33 27.17 0.78
N GLY A 25 8.59 25.93 0.33
CA GLY A 25 9.74 25.13 0.72
C GLY A 25 9.60 24.45 2.08
N SER A 26 8.49 24.65 2.80
CA SER A 26 8.25 23.96 4.05
C SER A 26 7.93 22.47 3.82
N ARG A 27 8.24 21.65 4.81
CA ARG A 27 8.00 20.20 4.79
C ARG A 27 7.30 19.77 6.09
N PRO A 28 6.44 18.76 6.05
CA PRO A 28 5.83 18.21 7.26
C PRO A 28 6.88 17.57 8.18
N PRO A 29 6.68 17.63 9.50
CA PRO A 29 7.49 16.84 10.44
C PRO A 29 7.21 15.36 10.24
N LEU A 30 8.22 14.60 9.86
CA LEU A 30 8.09 13.18 9.58
C LEU A 30 8.16 12.33 10.85
N LEU A 31 7.38 11.26 10.88
CA LEU A 31 7.39 10.26 11.94
C LEU A 31 8.77 9.62 12.13
N HIS A 32 9.52 9.43 11.04
CA HIS A 32 10.86 8.87 11.06
C HIS A 32 11.73 9.46 9.94
N HIS A 33 12.99 9.70 10.22
CA HIS A 33 13.92 10.34 9.26
C HIS A 33 14.26 9.49 8.02
N GLU A 34 14.07 8.17 8.07
CA GLU A 34 14.31 7.27 6.91
C GLU A 34 13.12 7.22 5.93
N LEU A 35 11.95 7.75 6.29
CA LEU A 35 10.75 7.68 5.44
C LEU A 35 10.95 8.22 4.02
N PRO A 36 11.64 9.36 3.78
CA PRO A 36 11.89 9.82 2.43
C PRO A 36 12.57 8.75 1.55
N SER A 37 13.63 8.14 2.05
CA SER A 37 14.36 7.09 1.34
C SER A 37 13.51 5.83 1.09
N VAL A 38 12.66 5.44 2.05
CA VAL A 38 11.72 4.33 1.88
C VAL A 38 10.74 4.62 0.75
N HIS A 39 10.11 5.79 0.76
CA HIS A 39 9.07 6.13 -0.22
C HIS A 39 9.63 6.39 -1.63
N GLU A 40 10.81 7.00 -1.74
CA GLU A 40 11.50 7.17 -3.02
C GLU A 40 11.89 5.82 -3.62
N THR A 41 12.39 4.88 -2.80
CA THR A 41 12.69 3.52 -3.27
C THR A 41 11.43 2.82 -3.77
N ARG A 42 10.31 2.92 -3.04
CA ARG A 42 9.01 2.39 -3.48
C ARG A 42 8.59 2.95 -4.83
N ALA A 43 8.66 4.26 -4.99
CA ALA A 43 8.29 4.92 -6.24
C ALA A 43 9.15 4.43 -7.40
N LEU A 44 10.48 4.41 -7.24
CA LEU A 44 11.41 3.93 -8.27
C LEU A 44 11.18 2.48 -8.68
N MET A 45 10.85 1.61 -7.71
CA MET A 45 10.60 0.19 -8.02
C MET A 45 9.38 -0.03 -8.89
N MET A 46 8.31 0.76 -8.70
CA MET A 46 7.03 0.51 -9.37
C MET A 46 6.70 1.48 -10.51
N GLU A 47 7.39 2.62 -10.62
CA GLU A 47 7.04 3.67 -11.58
C GLU A 47 6.87 3.13 -12.99
N ARG A 48 7.85 2.38 -13.50
CA ARG A 48 7.81 1.89 -14.89
C ARG A 48 6.67 0.92 -15.14
N VAL A 49 6.48 -0.08 -14.25
CA VAL A 49 5.41 -1.08 -14.44
C VAL A 49 4.02 -0.47 -14.28
N VAL A 50 3.89 0.56 -13.44
CA VAL A 50 2.64 1.32 -13.29
C VAL A 50 2.35 2.16 -14.53
N GLN A 51 3.34 2.89 -15.06
CA GLN A 51 3.19 3.65 -16.30
C GLN A 51 2.80 2.74 -17.48
N ASP A 52 3.48 1.62 -17.66
CA ASP A 52 3.18 0.65 -18.72
C ASP A 52 1.74 0.11 -18.57
N ALA A 53 1.27 -0.16 -17.36
CA ALA A 53 -0.10 -0.61 -17.12
C ALA A 53 -1.15 0.47 -17.39
N LEU A 54 -0.87 1.73 -17.04
CA LEU A 54 -1.75 2.87 -17.34
C LEU A 54 -1.81 3.16 -18.84
N GLU A 55 -0.68 3.05 -19.56
CA GLU A 55 -0.60 3.23 -21.01
C GLU A 55 -1.32 2.10 -21.78
N ALA A 56 -1.37 0.88 -21.21
CA ALA A 56 -2.05 -0.26 -21.82
C ALA A 56 -3.57 -0.25 -21.63
N GLY A 57 -4.09 0.58 -20.71
CA GLY A 57 -5.52 0.72 -20.46
C GLY A 57 -6.27 1.38 -21.62
N ASP A 58 -7.51 0.97 -21.83
CA ASP A 58 -8.39 1.58 -22.83
C ASP A 58 -9.06 2.84 -22.26
N GLY A 59 -8.91 3.98 -22.94
CA GLY A 59 -9.59 5.24 -22.59
C GLY A 59 -8.88 6.09 -21.55
N GLU A 60 -9.61 6.54 -20.51
CA GLU A 60 -9.03 7.33 -19.40
C GLU A 60 -8.56 6.37 -18.29
N PRO A 61 -7.24 6.21 -18.11
CA PRO A 61 -6.71 5.23 -17.16
C PRO A 61 -7.04 5.62 -15.71
N THR A 62 -7.46 4.64 -14.93
CA THR A 62 -7.89 4.80 -13.55
C THR A 62 -7.00 4.04 -12.58
N ALA A 63 -6.83 4.60 -11.38
CA ALA A 63 -6.06 3.94 -10.33
C ALA A 63 -6.73 4.09 -8.96
N ILE A 64 -6.48 3.11 -8.08
CA ILE A 64 -6.85 3.18 -6.66
C ILE A 64 -5.62 2.95 -5.78
N ASP A 65 -5.49 3.79 -4.74
CA ASP A 65 -4.45 3.69 -3.70
C ASP A 65 -5.12 3.27 -2.39
N ILE A 66 -5.01 1.99 -2.04
CA ILE A 66 -5.64 1.39 -0.85
C ILE A 66 -4.69 1.50 0.35
N GLY A 67 -5.12 2.20 1.39
CA GLY A 67 -4.27 2.62 2.51
C GLY A 67 -3.42 3.83 2.12
N CYS A 68 -4.03 4.80 1.43
CA CYS A 68 -3.33 5.93 0.79
C CYS A 68 -2.66 6.91 1.77
N SER A 69 -2.94 6.80 3.08
CA SER A 69 -2.45 7.73 4.11
C SER A 69 -2.69 9.18 3.69
N GLU A 70 -1.66 10.05 3.70
CA GLU A 70 -1.79 11.45 3.28
C GLU A 70 -1.77 11.64 1.74
N GLY A 71 -1.95 10.56 0.93
CA GLY A 71 -2.19 10.64 -0.51
C GLY A 71 -0.95 10.87 -1.39
N TRP A 72 0.24 10.55 -0.90
CA TRP A 72 1.48 10.77 -1.65
C TRP A 72 1.58 9.90 -2.92
N PHE A 73 1.20 8.62 -2.84
CA PHE A 73 1.16 7.74 -4.00
C PHE A 73 -0.01 8.07 -4.93
N ALA A 74 -1.14 8.54 -4.40
CA ALA A 74 -2.23 9.04 -5.24
C ALA A 74 -1.79 10.21 -6.13
N GLN A 75 -0.98 11.15 -5.61
CA GLN A 75 -0.37 12.23 -6.41
C GLN A 75 0.60 11.66 -7.47
N ARG A 76 1.39 10.64 -7.13
CA ARG A 76 2.30 9.97 -8.06
C ARG A 76 1.55 9.25 -9.18
N LEU A 77 0.50 8.51 -8.86
CA LEU A 77 -0.33 7.84 -9.87
C LEU A 77 -0.89 8.84 -10.90
N ALA A 78 -1.39 9.99 -10.43
CA ALA A 78 -1.82 11.05 -11.34
C ALA A 78 -0.66 11.60 -12.19
N SER A 79 0.54 11.77 -11.63
CA SER A 79 1.72 12.22 -12.37
C SER A 79 2.27 11.17 -13.34
N TRP A 80 2.06 9.89 -13.07
CA TRP A 80 2.48 8.77 -13.91
C TRP A 80 1.51 8.45 -15.05
N GLY A 81 0.37 9.14 -15.13
CA GLY A 81 -0.54 9.03 -16.27
C GLY A 81 -1.97 8.65 -15.93
N ALA A 82 -2.32 8.36 -14.66
CA ALA A 82 -3.71 8.13 -14.29
C ALA A 82 -4.55 9.38 -14.53
N ALA A 83 -5.66 9.24 -15.27
CA ALA A 83 -6.63 10.30 -15.49
C ALA A 83 -7.45 10.54 -14.21
N HIS A 84 -7.83 9.44 -13.55
CA HIS A 84 -8.57 9.47 -12.29
C HIS A 84 -7.91 8.56 -11.25
N VAL A 85 -7.75 9.07 -10.03
CA VAL A 85 -7.20 8.34 -8.89
C VAL A 85 -8.18 8.38 -7.73
N HIS A 86 -8.43 7.24 -7.11
CA HIS A 86 -9.20 7.12 -5.88
C HIS A 86 -8.27 6.68 -4.75
N GLY A 87 -8.14 7.49 -3.70
CA GLY A 87 -7.38 7.14 -2.50
C GLY A 87 -8.32 6.78 -1.36
N VAL A 88 -8.08 5.65 -0.71
CA VAL A 88 -8.86 5.24 0.48
C VAL A 88 -7.95 4.97 1.66
N ASP A 89 -8.36 5.42 2.84
CA ASP A 89 -7.69 5.14 4.11
C ASP A 89 -8.74 5.09 5.22
N VAL A 90 -8.53 4.25 6.20
CA VAL A 90 -9.46 4.08 7.32
C VAL A 90 -9.42 5.26 8.30
N ARG A 91 -8.37 6.07 8.28
CA ARG A 91 -8.17 7.20 9.19
C ARG A 91 -8.62 8.53 8.58
N ASP A 92 -9.60 9.15 9.20
CA ASP A 92 -10.11 10.48 8.80
C ASP A 92 -9.00 11.54 8.75
N VAL A 93 -8.07 11.55 9.69
CA VAL A 93 -6.95 12.50 9.71
C VAL A 93 -6.08 12.39 8.45
N ASN A 94 -5.83 11.16 7.96
CA ASN A 94 -5.05 10.93 6.75
C ASN A 94 -5.79 11.49 5.53
N ILE A 95 -7.07 11.17 5.39
CA ILE A 95 -7.91 11.65 4.28
C ILE A 95 -8.06 13.17 4.29
N ARG A 96 -8.22 13.78 5.46
CA ARG A 96 -8.26 15.25 5.57
C ARG A 96 -6.94 15.88 5.10
N ARG A 97 -5.79 15.32 5.53
CA ARG A 97 -4.46 15.78 5.08
C ARG A 97 -4.26 15.57 3.58
N ALA A 98 -4.65 14.42 3.04
CA ALA A 98 -4.56 14.12 1.62
C ALA A 98 -5.33 15.14 0.78
N LYS A 99 -6.55 15.52 1.18
CA LYS A 99 -7.36 16.55 0.52
C LYS A 99 -6.67 17.93 0.58
N LEU A 100 -6.13 18.31 1.73
CA LEU A 100 -5.42 19.61 1.88
C LEU A 100 -4.15 19.67 1.03
N VAL A 101 -3.39 18.59 0.92
CA VAL A 101 -2.19 18.52 0.07
C VAL A 101 -2.58 18.53 -1.41
N ARG A 102 -3.60 17.79 -1.83
CA ARG A 102 -4.14 17.82 -3.19
C ARG A 102 -4.51 19.25 -3.58
N ASP A 103 -5.28 19.94 -2.75
CA ASP A 103 -5.76 21.29 -2.99
C ASP A 103 -4.59 22.30 -3.00
N HIS A 104 -3.57 22.08 -2.15
CA HIS A 104 -2.34 22.89 -2.15
C HIS A 104 -1.57 22.79 -3.47
N TYR A 105 -1.51 21.62 -4.08
CA TYR A 105 -0.89 21.41 -5.40
C TYR A 105 -1.80 21.85 -6.56
N GLY A 106 -3.01 22.30 -6.28
CA GLY A 106 -3.96 22.77 -7.30
C GLY A 106 -4.48 21.63 -8.19
N VAL A 107 -4.48 20.40 -7.68
CA VAL A 107 -5.02 19.26 -8.42
C VAL A 107 -6.54 19.24 -8.31
N ASP A 108 -7.20 19.05 -9.44
CA ASP A 108 -8.67 18.99 -9.50
C ASP A 108 -9.20 17.87 -8.57
N PRO A 109 -10.13 18.18 -7.66
CA PRO A 109 -10.80 17.19 -6.83
C PRO A 109 -11.51 16.07 -7.60
N ALA A 110 -11.90 16.30 -8.85
CA ALA A 110 -12.45 15.25 -9.71
C ALA A 110 -11.37 14.30 -10.23
N ARG A 111 -10.13 14.77 -10.35
CA ARG A 111 -9.00 13.93 -10.80
C ARG A 111 -8.44 13.05 -9.70
N ILE A 112 -8.35 13.55 -8.47
CA ILE A 112 -7.93 12.75 -7.30
C ILE A 112 -9.01 12.88 -6.23
N THR A 113 -9.72 11.80 -5.98
CA THR A 113 -10.72 11.70 -4.92
C THR A 113 -10.15 10.97 -3.71
N PHE A 114 -10.65 11.32 -2.51
CA PHE A 114 -10.24 10.66 -1.26
C PHE A 114 -11.45 10.33 -0.39
N GLU A 115 -11.48 9.10 0.16
CA GLU A 115 -12.56 8.59 0.98
C GLU A 115 -12.03 7.90 2.24
N VAL A 116 -12.77 8.04 3.35
CA VAL A 116 -12.53 7.25 4.56
C VAL A 116 -13.23 5.92 4.40
N ALA A 117 -12.46 4.85 4.20
CA ALA A 117 -13.00 3.50 4.04
C ALA A 117 -12.01 2.44 4.56
N ASP A 118 -12.56 1.35 5.11
CA ASP A 118 -11.79 0.14 5.40
C ASP A 118 -11.66 -0.68 4.11
N VAL A 119 -10.47 -1.21 3.83
CA VAL A 119 -10.23 -2.08 2.67
C VAL A 119 -11.21 -3.25 2.60
N LEU A 120 -11.59 -3.83 3.75
CA LEU A 120 -12.52 -4.94 3.82
C LEU A 120 -13.99 -4.55 3.56
N SER A 121 -14.29 -3.25 3.51
CA SER A 121 -15.61 -2.72 3.16
C SER A 121 -15.74 -2.33 1.69
N LEU A 122 -14.64 -2.33 0.93
CA LEU A 122 -14.68 -2.04 -0.50
C LEU A 122 -15.34 -3.20 -1.24
N ASP A 123 -16.24 -2.84 -2.14
CA ASP A 123 -16.99 -3.81 -2.98
C ASP A 123 -16.70 -3.52 -4.46
N PRO A 124 -16.05 -4.46 -5.18
CA PRO A 124 -15.77 -4.31 -6.60
C PRO A 124 -17.02 -4.02 -7.46
N ASP A 125 -18.18 -4.52 -7.05
CA ASP A 125 -19.45 -4.33 -7.81
C ASP A 125 -19.94 -2.88 -7.71
N THR A 126 -19.61 -2.18 -6.62
CA THR A 126 -20.02 -0.78 -6.40
C THR A 126 -18.91 0.22 -6.66
N SER A 127 -17.65 -0.14 -6.36
CA SER A 127 -16.48 0.72 -6.56
C SER A 127 -15.96 0.70 -8.00
N GLY A 128 -16.36 -0.30 -8.80
CA GLY A 128 -15.83 -0.55 -10.14
C GLY A 128 -14.42 -1.16 -10.12
N THR A 129 -13.79 -1.21 -11.30
CA THR A 129 -12.44 -1.75 -11.46
C THR A 129 -11.46 -0.69 -11.95
N PHE A 130 -10.18 -0.88 -11.64
CA PHE A 130 -9.10 0.07 -11.92
C PHE A 130 -7.99 -0.59 -12.75
N ASP A 131 -7.34 0.19 -13.61
CA ASP A 131 -6.17 -0.27 -14.37
C ASP A 131 -4.99 -0.55 -13.45
N VAL A 132 -4.85 0.25 -12.39
CA VAL A 132 -3.82 0.06 -11.37
C VAL A 132 -4.42 0.09 -9.96
N VAL A 133 -4.07 -0.92 -9.16
CA VAL A 133 -4.40 -1.01 -7.74
C VAL A 133 -3.09 -1.00 -6.93
N LEU A 134 -2.96 -0.08 -5.98
CA LEU A 134 -1.83 -0.05 -5.04
C LEU A 134 -2.28 -0.49 -3.65
N MET A 135 -1.46 -1.32 -3.01
CA MET A 135 -1.51 -1.68 -1.58
C MET A 135 -0.11 -1.55 -0.99
N ILE A 136 0.32 -0.33 -0.72
CA ILE A 136 1.70 -0.02 -0.33
C ILE A 136 1.81 0.17 1.18
N GLY A 137 2.48 -0.77 1.85
CA GLY A 137 2.70 -0.68 3.30
C GLY A 137 1.46 -0.99 4.14
N LEU A 138 0.48 -1.70 3.61
CA LEU A 138 -0.81 -1.95 4.26
C LEU A 138 -0.95 -3.38 4.79
N ILE A 139 -0.65 -4.39 3.98
CA ILE A 139 -1.09 -5.77 4.18
C ILE A 139 -0.64 -6.37 5.52
N TYR A 140 0.55 -6.02 5.99
CA TYR A 140 1.12 -6.51 7.24
C TYR A 140 0.58 -5.79 8.50
N HIS A 141 -0.37 -4.88 8.34
CA HIS A 141 -1.15 -4.26 9.42
C HIS A 141 -2.55 -4.87 9.58
N LEU A 142 -2.91 -5.84 8.75
CA LEU A 142 -4.25 -6.39 8.71
C LEU A 142 -4.36 -7.71 9.47
N GLU A 143 -5.49 -7.90 10.12
CA GLU A 143 -5.91 -9.19 10.70
C GLU A 143 -6.39 -10.16 9.61
N ASN A 144 -6.96 -9.66 8.51
CA ASN A 144 -7.43 -10.42 7.36
C ASN A 144 -6.73 -10.01 6.05
N PRO A 145 -5.42 -10.26 5.90
CA PRO A 145 -4.69 -9.88 4.69
C PRO A 145 -5.18 -10.60 3.43
N ILE A 146 -5.62 -11.85 3.54
CA ILE A 146 -6.14 -12.61 2.40
C ILE A 146 -7.48 -12.05 1.91
N GLY A 147 -8.36 -11.63 2.83
CA GLY A 147 -9.59 -10.92 2.48
C GLY A 147 -9.30 -9.63 1.71
N ALA A 148 -8.33 -8.84 2.18
CA ALA A 148 -7.92 -7.62 1.50
C ALA A 148 -7.33 -7.89 0.10
N LEU A 149 -6.53 -8.94 -0.07
CA LEU A 149 -6.01 -9.34 -1.38
C LEU A 149 -7.12 -9.79 -2.34
N ARG A 150 -8.17 -10.50 -1.85
CA ARG A 150 -9.33 -10.84 -2.69
C ARG A 150 -10.07 -9.61 -3.18
N ILE A 151 -10.25 -8.61 -2.31
CA ILE A 151 -10.86 -7.34 -2.68
C ILE A 151 -9.97 -6.61 -3.69
N ALA A 152 -8.67 -6.48 -3.43
CA ALA A 152 -7.74 -5.88 -4.37
C ALA A 152 -7.78 -6.59 -5.74
N ARG A 153 -7.86 -7.94 -5.76
CA ARG A 153 -8.01 -8.71 -7.02
C ARG A 153 -9.30 -8.37 -7.75
N GLY A 154 -10.42 -8.30 -7.03
CA GLY A 154 -11.72 -7.91 -7.61
C GLY A 154 -11.73 -6.49 -8.19
N LEU A 155 -11.00 -5.57 -7.57
CA LEU A 155 -10.86 -4.18 -8.03
C LEU A 155 -9.86 -4.04 -9.20
N THR A 156 -8.98 -5.05 -9.43
CA THR A 156 -7.92 -4.97 -10.45
C THR A 156 -8.42 -5.41 -11.81
N ARG A 157 -8.30 -4.56 -12.81
CA ARG A 157 -8.52 -4.86 -14.22
C ARG A 157 -7.20 -5.03 -15.00
N GLY A 158 -6.12 -4.39 -14.56
CA GLY A 158 -4.79 -4.45 -15.16
C GLY A 158 -3.74 -4.96 -14.17
N LEU A 159 -3.14 -4.07 -13.39
CA LEU A 159 -2.00 -4.33 -12.48
C LEU A 159 -2.37 -4.08 -11.02
N CYS A 160 -1.96 -4.98 -10.13
CA CYS A 160 -1.92 -4.73 -8.69
C CYS A 160 -0.47 -4.73 -8.19
N VAL A 161 -0.12 -3.73 -7.39
CA VAL A 161 1.18 -3.64 -6.70
C VAL A 161 0.95 -3.77 -5.21
N VAL A 162 1.57 -4.76 -4.59
CA VAL A 162 1.53 -4.99 -3.14
C VAL A 162 2.94 -4.85 -2.57
N GLU A 163 3.10 -3.99 -1.57
CA GLU A 163 4.36 -3.85 -0.84
C GLU A 163 4.17 -4.17 0.63
N ALA A 164 5.07 -4.97 1.18
CA ALA A 164 5.01 -5.40 2.57
C ALA A 164 6.37 -5.46 3.26
N GLN A 165 6.34 -5.24 4.57
CA GLN A 165 7.36 -5.84 5.44
C GLN A 165 7.18 -7.35 5.41
N VAL A 166 8.30 -8.07 5.37
CA VAL A 166 8.29 -9.53 5.36
C VAL A 166 9.13 -10.09 6.50
N THR A 167 8.75 -11.26 6.99
CA THR A 167 9.56 -12.02 7.95
C THR A 167 10.47 -13.01 7.22
N GLU A 168 11.65 -13.27 7.78
CA GLU A 168 12.56 -14.31 7.28
C GLU A 168 12.19 -15.70 7.82
N GLN A 169 11.25 -15.79 8.76
CA GLN A 169 10.90 -17.06 9.42
C GLN A 169 10.12 -17.98 8.47
N ASN A 170 10.75 -19.08 8.09
CA ASN A 170 10.09 -20.24 7.56
C ASN A 170 9.71 -21.12 8.76
N ALA A 171 8.43 -21.26 9.04
CA ALA A 171 7.97 -22.18 10.06
C ALA A 171 7.82 -23.58 9.43
N PRO A 172 8.61 -24.58 9.81
CA PRO A 172 8.30 -25.96 9.43
C PRO A 172 6.99 -26.35 10.12
N ILE A 173 5.92 -26.52 9.36
CA ILE A 173 4.71 -27.14 9.89
C ILE A 173 4.89 -28.65 9.76
N THR A 174 5.08 -29.31 10.86
CA THR A 174 4.89 -30.75 10.96
C THR A 174 3.37 -31.02 11.04
N SER A 175 2.71 -31.21 9.91
CA SER A 175 1.30 -31.60 9.91
C SER A 175 1.23 -33.09 10.27
N GLY A 176 0.95 -33.39 11.54
CA GLY A 176 0.69 -34.72 12.02
C GLY A 176 -0.75 -35.23 11.76
N VAL A 177 -1.44 -34.72 10.75
CA VAL A 177 -2.82 -35.10 10.43
C VAL A 177 -2.87 -35.57 8.97
N GLY A 178 -2.27 -36.71 8.70
CA GLY A 178 -2.34 -37.33 7.39
C GLY A 178 -2.02 -38.81 7.48
N VAL A 179 -2.67 -39.61 6.67
CA VAL A 179 -2.51 -41.05 6.56
C VAL A 179 -1.17 -41.45 5.91
N THR A 180 -0.28 -40.47 5.65
CA THR A 180 1.05 -40.71 5.07
C THR A 180 2.10 -40.03 5.94
N ASP A 181 3.23 -40.74 6.12
CA ASP A 181 4.42 -40.29 6.85
C ASP A 181 5.23 -39.22 6.07
N GLU A 182 4.64 -38.59 5.08
CA GLU A 182 5.28 -37.50 4.31
C GLU A 182 5.01 -36.16 4.98
N TYR A 183 6.06 -35.54 5.48
CA TYR A 183 6.04 -34.16 6.01
C TYR A 183 6.20 -33.22 4.84
N GLU A 184 5.16 -32.43 4.53
CA GLU A 184 5.26 -31.34 3.58
C GLU A 184 5.90 -30.13 4.28
N GLN A 185 7.03 -29.69 3.77
CA GLN A 185 7.66 -28.44 4.24
C GLN A 185 6.93 -27.27 3.56
N LEU A 186 6.15 -26.52 4.35
CA LEU A 186 5.50 -25.32 3.84
C LEU A 186 6.48 -24.14 3.93
N ASP A 187 6.86 -23.61 2.78
CA ASP A 187 7.73 -22.42 2.69
C ASP A 187 6.98 -21.11 2.98
N ALA A 188 5.64 -21.09 2.80
CA ALA A 188 4.79 -19.95 3.05
C ALA A 188 4.35 -19.86 4.51
N SER A 189 4.59 -18.72 5.17
CA SER A 189 4.19 -18.50 6.56
C SER A 189 3.74 -17.06 6.83
N TRP A 190 2.82 -16.92 7.81
CA TRP A 190 2.34 -15.65 8.33
C TRP A 190 2.63 -15.58 9.82
N ALA A 191 3.42 -14.60 10.23
CA ALA A 191 3.73 -14.37 11.62
C ALA A 191 2.69 -13.43 12.24
N ALA A 192 2.06 -13.85 13.35
CA ALA A 192 1.15 -13.00 14.09
C ALA A 192 1.92 -12.00 14.96
N LYS A 193 1.58 -10.72 14.84
CA LYS A 193 2.04 -9.65 15.72
C LYS A 193 0.84 -9.14 16.50
N PHE A 194 0.97 -9.09 17.82
CA PHE A 194 -0.03 -8.50 18.69
C PHE A 194 0.33 -7.03 18.92
N GLU A 195 -0.58 -6.15 18.54
CA GLU A 195 -0.45 -4.72 18.76
C GLU A 195 -1.50 -4.32 19.81
N PRO A 196 -1.09 -3.66 20.92
CA PRO A 196 -2.08 -3.07 21.83
C PRO A 196 -2.88 -2.03 21.06
N ALA A 197 -4.20 -1.99 21.27
CA ALA A 197 -5.07 -1.02 20.63
C ALA A 197 -4.53 0.40 20.85
N GLN A 198 -3.97 1.00 19.82
CA GLN A 198 -3.39 2.34 19.84
C GLN A 198 -4.02 3.15 18.72
N ASP A 199 -5.19 3.72 19.00
CA ASP A 199 -5.93 4.56 18.04
C ASP A 199 -5.15 5.80 17.58
N PHE A 200 -4.08 6.13 18.29
CA PHE A 200 -3.27 7.32 18.04
C PHE A 200 -1.93 7.04 17.33
N HIS A 201 -1.52 5.78 17.13
CA HIS A 201 -0.26 5.49 16.43
C HIS A 201 -0.52 5.39 14.91
N PRO A 202 0.09 6.27 14.08
CA PRO A 202 -0.24 6.38 12.66
C PRO A 202 0.07 5.13 11.82
N ILE A 203 0.92 4.23 12.33
CA ILE A 203 1.33 2.98 11.68
C ILE A 203 0.85 1.72 12.41
N ALA A 204 0.03 1.85 13.46
CA ALA A 204 -0.57 0.69 14.10
C ALA A 204 -1.81 0.21 13.33
N SER A 205 -2.17 -1.06 13.52
CA SER A 205 -3.43 -1.60 13.01
C SER A 205 -4.61 -0.80 13.56
N HIS A 206 -5.54 -0.40 12.70
CA HIS A 206 -6.73 0.32 13.12
C HIS A 206 -7.78 -0.67 13.63
N GLY A 207 -8.19 -0.52 14.88
CA GLY A 207 -9.24 -1.36 15.49
C GLY A 207 -8.90 -2.84 15.69
N GLY A 208 -7.71 -3.29 15.25
CA GLY A 208 -7.24 -4.67 15.39
C GLY A 208 -6.16 -4.80 16.46
N VAL A 209 -6.13 -5.94 17.15
CA VAL A 209 -5.06 -6.32 18.10
C VAL A 209 -4.06 -7.29 17.48
N ILE A 210 -4.35 -7.80 16.29
CA ILE A 210 -3.52 -8.78 15.58
C ILE A 210 -3.25 -8.25 14.18
N SER A 211 -1.99 -8.29 13.77
CA SER A 211 -1.58 -8.13 12.39
C SER A 211 -0.80 -9.36 11.92
N LEU A 212 -0.94 -9.72 10.64
CA LEU A 212 -0.30 -10.88 10.05
C LEU A 212 0.79 -10.43 9.07
N ILE A 213 2.04 -10.76 9.39
CA ILE A 213 3.21 -10.41 8.58
C ILE A 213 3.59 -11.62 7.73
N PRO A 214 3.58 -11.53 6.39
CA PRO A 214 3.97 -12.63 5.51
C PRO A 214 5.48 -12.82 5.49
N ASN A 215 5.93 -14.03 5.14
CA ASN A 215 7.20 -14.15 4.43
C ASN A 215 6.98 -13.93 2.91
N LEU A 216 8.04 -13.84 2.13
CA LEU A 216 7.92 -13.59 0.68
C LEU A 216 7.11 -14.67 -0.03
N ALA A 217 7.34 -15.95 0.30
CA ALA A 217 6.61 -17.07 -0.29
C ALA A 217 5.10 -16.97 0.00
N ALA A 218 4.71 -16.63 1.24
CA ALA A 218 3.32 -16.43 1.60
C ALA A 218 2.65 -15.27 0.83
N LEU A 219 3.38 -14.18 0.61
CA LEU A 219 2.86 -13.05 -0.14
C LEU A 219 2.61 -13.42 -1.60
N VAL A 220 3.60 -14.05 -2.26
CA VAL A 220 3.49 -14.49 -3.67
C VAL A 220 2.36 -15.52 -3.82
N GLN A 221 2.36 -16.59 -3.03
CA GLN A 221 1.32 -17.61 -3.10
C GLN A 221 -0.07 -17.07 -2.81
N ALA A 222 -0.20 -16.13 -1.85
CA ALA A 222 -1.49 -15.51 -1.55
C ALA A 222 -2.03 -14.73 -2.76
N MET A 223 -1.18 -13.98 -3.47
CA MET A 223 -1.58 -13.28 -4.69
C MET A 223 -2.00 -14.26 -5.80
N GLU A 224 -1.26 -15.35 -5.99
CA GLU A 224 -1.61 -16.39 -6.98
C GLU A 224 -2.95 -17.06 -6.63
N VAL A 225 -3.14 -17.47 -5.38
CA VAL A 225 -4.35 -18.15 -4.89
C VAL A 225 -5.60 -17.28 -4.99
N VAL A 226 -5.49 -15.96 -4.78
CA VAL A 226 -6.64 -15.06 -4.96
C VAL A 226 -6.94 -14.74 -6.43
N GLY A 227 -6.10 -15.23 -7.38
CA GLY A 227 -6.36 -15.20 -8.80
C GLY A 227 -5.57 -14.15 -9.61
N PHE A 228 -4.50 -13.60 -9.05
CA PHE A 228 -3.54 -12.84 -9.86
C PHE A 228 -2.71 -13.77 -10.72
N ARG A 229 -2.38 -13.32 -11.93
CA ARG A 229 -1.49 -14.00 -12.88
C ARG A 229 -0.16 -13.29 -12.96
N ASP A 230 0.86 -13.98 -13.48
CA ASP A 230 2.19 -13.42 -13.70
C ASP A 230 2.71 -12.64 -12.48
N VAL A 231 2.66 -13.32 -11.31
CA VAL A 231 3.07 -12.72 -10.03
C VAL A 231 4.60 -12.59 -10.00
N ILE A 232 5.10 -11.37 -9.95
CA ILE A 232 6.52 -11.03 -10.09
C ILE A 232 6.98 -10.23 -8.86
N VAL A 233 8.14 -10.60 -8.31
CA VAL A 233 8.82 -9.82 -7.26
C VAL A 233 9.66 -8.74 -7.93
N LEU A 234 9.43 -7.48 -7.56
CA LEU A 234 10.26 -6.37 -8.03
C LEU A 234 11.51 -6.24 -7.16
N GLU A 235 12.66 -6.16 -7.79
CA GLU A 235 13.93 -5.99 -7.11
C GLU A 235 14.25 -4.50 -6.91
N ALA A 236 14.78 -4.17 -5.73
CA ALA A 236 15.22 -2.81 -5.46
C ALA A 236 16.50 -2.49 -6.21
N PRO A 237 16.63 -1.31 -6.84
CA PRO A 237 17.89 -0.87 -7.41
C PRO A 237 19.01 -0.81 -6.36
N SER A 238 20.23 -1.14 -6.73
CA SER A 238 21.39 -1.08 -5.85
C SER A 238 21.62 0.34 -5.30
N GLY A 239 22.01 0.45 -4.04
CA GLY A 239 22.29 1.73 -3.39
C GLY A 239 21.07 2.47 -2.82
N HIS A 240 19.88 1.90 -2.93
CA HIS A 240 18.64 2.45 -2.34
C HIS A 240 18.40 1.99 -0.89
N ASN A 241 17.21 2.24 -0.36
CA ASN A 241 16.91 2.00 1.04
C ASN A 241 17.25 0.56 1.48
N ARG A 242 18.03 0.45 2.56
CA ARG A 242 18.58 -0.82 3.07
C ARG A 242 17.52 -1.87 3.40
N GLN A 243 16.29 -1.48 3.78
CA GLN A 243 15.24 -2.45 4.10
C GLN A 243 14.81 -3.26 2.87
N TYR A 244 14.89 -2.67 1.67
CA TYR A 244 14.65 -3.38 0.41
C TYR A 244 15.86 -4.18 -0.02
N VAL A 245 17.05 -3.59 0.05
CA VAL A 245 18.31 -4.28 -0.32
C VAL A 245 18.53 -5.52 0.55
N ASN A 246 18.20 -5.44 1.85
CA ASN A 246 18.33 -6.55 2.80
C ASN A 246 17.12 -7.49 2.81
N GLY A 247 16.11 -7.27 1.97
CA GLY A 247 14.95 -8.14 1.87
C GLY A 247 13.94 -8.04 3.02
N GLN A 248 14.05 -7.04 3.90
CA GLN A 248 13.10 -6.79 4.99
C GLN A 248 11.76 -6.25 4.49
N ARG A 249 11.76 -5.66 3.30
CA ARG A 249 10.59 -5.23 2.54
C ARG A 249 10.63 -5.81 1.15
N ARG A 250 9.47 -6.21 0.66
CA ARG A 250 9.31 -6.77 -0.67
C ARG A 250 8.14 -6.10 -1.38
N MET A 251 8.29 -5.97 -2.67
CA MET A 251 7.24 -5.48 -3.56
C MET A 251 6.94 -6.55 -4.60
N VAL A 252 5.67 -6.87 -4.72
CA VAL A 252 5.17 -7.91 -5.62
C VAL A 252 4.10 -7.30 -6.51
N VAL A 253 4.14 -7.60 -7.78
CA VAL A 253 3.11 -7.21 -8.75
C VAL A 253 2.38 -8.44 -9.25
N GLY A 254 1.11 -8.29 -9.56
CA GLY A 254 0.28 -9.32 -10.18
C GLY A 254 -0.70 -8.71 -11.15
N TYR A 255 -1.02 -9.44 -12.22
CA TYR A 255 -1.93 -9.00 -13.27
C TYR A 255 -3.30 -9.67 -13.14
N ALA A 256 -4.36 -9.01 -13.64
CA ALA A 256 -5.74 -9.48 -13.53
C ALA A 256 -6.05 -10.71 -14.41
#